data_f58b77a1fcde7f90b2656c6037190d62
#
_entry.id   f58b77a1fcde7f90b2656c6037190d62
#
_cell.length_a   1.000
_cell.length_b   1.000
_cell.length_c   1.000
_cell.angle_alpha   90.00
_cell.angle_beta   90.00
_cell.angle_gamma   90.00
#
_symmetry.space_group_name_H-M   'P 1'
#
loop_
_entity.id
_entity.type
_entity.pdbx_description
1 polymer ?
#
loop_
_entity_poly.entity_id
_entity_poly.type
_entity_poly.pdbx_seq_one_letter_code
_entity_poly.pdbx_strand_id
1 'polypeptide(L)'
;VEKAAGRTVEETVEGAGGKTAGGSRLGTREIVLIGMFAAVLTVISQISLPMPTGVPITIQLFGIALVGAVLGWKMGFLATVVYILIGAVGLPVFSNFQGGFAVLAGMTGGYILGWPVMALLSGIRPTWKSKTLNLAVMILLALAGMMFVEFTGAVQWSRLAGDQSLSAIMAYSFVAFIPKDAVLTVLAVIVGTQIRRPLVRAGYLE
;
A
#
# COMPACT_ATOMS: atom_id res chain seq x y z
N VAL A 1 15.59 64.74 8.24
CA VAL A 1 15.74 64.02 6.92
C VAL A 1 16.24 62.63 7.12
N GLU A 2 16.94 62.35 8.21
CA GLU A 2 17.60 61.04 8.49
C GLU A 2 16.63 59.94 9.04
N LYS A 3 15.45 60.28 9.50
CA LYS A 3 14.48 59.34 10.08
C LYS A 3 13.52 58.70 9.07
N ALA A 4 13.51 59.13 7.82
CA ALA A 4 12.67 58.61 6.75
C ALA A 4 13.36 57.52 5.91
N ALA A 5 14.71 57.48 5.89
CA ALA A 5 15.49 56.51 5.10
C ALA A 5 15.61 55.12 5.80
N GLY A 6 15.48 55.07 7.12
CA GLY A 6 15.55 53.80 7.85
C GLY A 6 14.32 52.90 7.77
N ARG A 7 13.15 53.49 7.47
CA ARG A 7 11.88 52.73 7.41
C ARG A 7 11.64 52.03 6.06
N THR A 8 12.25 52.51 4.99
CA THR A 8 12.10 51.89 3.66
C THR A 8 13.00 50.70 3.43
N VAL A 9 14.05 50.49 4.21
CA VAL A 9 14.95 49.34 4.07
C VAL A 9 14.46 48.12 4.88
N GLU A 10 13.81 48.35 6.02
CA GLU A 10 13.22 47.23 6.80
C GLU A 10 11.96 46.62 6.13
N GLU A 11 11.11 47.42 5.50
CA GLU A 11 9.95 46.92 4.77
C GLU A 11 10.29 46.16 3.47
N THR A 12 11.48 46.37 2.90
CA THR A 12 11.89 45.64 1.67
C THR A 12 12.52 44.30 1.94
N VAL A 13 12.96 44.00 3.18
CA VAL A 13 13.55 42.72 3.55
C VAL A 13 12.51 41.72 4.03
N GLU A 14 11.35 42.17 4.54
CA GLU A 14 10.26 41.29 5.01
C GLU A 14 9.39 40.75 3.88
N GLY A 15 9.44 41.33 2.68
CA GLY A 15 8.67 40.91 1.49
C GLY A 15 9.29 39.81 0.62
N ALA A 16 10.53 39.40 0.89
CA ALA A 16 11.27 38.42 0.09
C ALA A 16 11.27 37.00 0.70
N GLY A 17 10.32 36.70 1.56
CA GLY A 17 10.01 35.35 1.99
C GLY A 17 9.38 34.59 0.83
N GLY A 18 10.22 34.06 -0.08
CA GLY A 18 9.78 33.26 -1.21
C GLY A 18 8.88 32.12 -0.74
N LYS A 19 7.65 32.08 -1.27
CA LYS A 19 6.79 30.90 -1.26
C LYS A 19 7.53 29.82 -2.05
N THR A 20 8.42 29.10 -1.39
CA THR A 20 8.90 27.82 -1.91
C THR A 20 7.67 26.95 -2.06
N ALA A 21 7.42 26.48 -3.28
CA ALA A 21 6.38 25.52 -3.59
C ALA A 21 6.48 24.36 -2.57
N GLY A 22 5.52 24.31 -1.63
CA GLY A 22 5.50 23.36 -0.54
C GLY A 22 5.17 21.96 -1.07
N GLY A 23 6.18 21.21 -1.45
CA GLY A 23 6.11 19.76 -1.40
C GLY A 23 5.84 19.40 0.07
N SER A 24 4.69 18.79 0.36
CA SER A 24 4.34 18.38 1.73
C SER A 24 5.42 17.39 2.22
N ARG A 25 6.35 17.89 3.02
CA ARG A 25 7.35 17.04 3.66
C ARG A 25 6.62 16.12 4.63
N LEU A 26 6.90 14.82 4.54
CA LEU A 26 6.40 13.84 5.50
C LEU A 26 6.83 14.25 6.91
N GLY A 27 5.89 14.34 7.82
CA GLY A 27 6.17 14.59 9.23
C GLY A 27 6.82 13.36 9.88
N THR A 28 7.52 13.56 11.00
CA THR A 28 8.17 12.46 11.76
C THR A 28 7.17 11.35 12.11
N ARG A 29 5.92 11.69 12.45
CA ARG A 29 4.86 10.71 12.74
C ARG A 29 4.52 9.84 11.53
N GLU A 30 4.41 10.44 10.35
CA GLU A 30 4.11 9.71 9.12
C GLU A 30 5.23 8.73 8.77
N ILE A 31 6.48 9.16 8.91
CA ILE A 31 7.66 8.30 8.69
C ILE A 31 7.65 7.10 9.63
N VAL A 32 7.38 7.33 10.93
CA VAL A 32 7.30 6.26 11.94
C VAL A 32 6.16 5.29 11.62
N LEU A 33 4.97 5.79 11.26
CA LEU A 33 3.84 4.95 10.89
C LEU A 33 4.13 4.13 9.63
N ILE A 34 4.74 4.73 8.61
CA ILE A 34 5.15 4.02 7.38
C ILE A 34 6.10 2.87 7.72
N GLY A 35 7.14 3.12 8.52
CA GLY A 35 8.10 2.09 8.94
C GLY A 35 7.45 0.99 9.79
N MET A 36 6.60 1.37 10.74
CA MET A 36 5.87 0.42 11.60
C MET A 36 4.96 -0.50 10.77
N PHE A 37 4.20 0.05 9.82
CA PHE A 37 3.32 -0.76 8.97
C PHE A 37 4.08 -1.58 7.93
N ALA A 38 5.25 -1.15 7.47
CA ALA A 38 6.14 -2.00 6.67
C ALA A 38 6.62 -3.22 7.48
N ALA A 39 6.93 -3.03 8.78
CA ALA A 39 7.26 -4.15 9.68
C ALA A 39 6.05 -5.07 9.92
N VAL A 40 4.84 -4.53 10.08
CA VAL A 40 3.60 -5.33 10.19
C VAL A 40 3.39 -6.17 8.92
N LEU A 41 3.62 -5.60 7.73
CA LEU A 41 3.55 -6.34 6.47
C LEU A 41 4.56 -7.50 6.45
N THR A 42 5.77 -7.28 6.95
CA THR A 42 6.79 -8.33 7.06
C THR A 42 6.31 -9.52 7.90
N VAL A 43 5.68 -9.25 9.04
CA VAL A 43 5.15 -10.31 9.91
C VAL A 43 3.99 -11.06 9.23
N ILE A 44 3.03 -10.34 8.66
CA ILE A 44 1.87 -10.93 7.98
C ILE A 44 2.31 -11.79 6.79
N SER A 45 3.34 -11.37 6.06
CA SER A 45 3.85 -12.08 4.87
C SER A 45 4.40 -13.48 5.20
N GLN A 46 4.81 -13.74 6.45
CA GLN A 46 5.32 -15.04 6.84
C GLN A 46 4.20 -16.09 7.01
N ILE A 47 2.93 -15.66 7.09
CA ILE A 47 1.79 -16.58 7.12
C ILE A 47 1.48 -17.01 5.67
N SER A 48 2.19 -18.05 5.24
CA SER A 48 2.16 -18.53 3.86
C SER A 48 2.26 -20.06 3.82
N LEU A 49 1.58 -20.65 2.84
CA LEU A 49 1.67 -22.06 2.52
C LEU A 49 2.39 -22.21 1.17
N PRO A 50 3.58 -22.83 1.15
CA PRO A 50 4.28 -23.06 -0.10
C PRO A 50 3.48 -24.02 -1.00
N MET A 51 3.44 -23.70 -2.29
CA MET A 51 2.74 -24.52 -3.30
C MET A 51 3.71 -25.04 -4.34
N PRO A 52 3.46 -26.25 -4.90
CA PRO A 52 4.30 -26.81 -5.97
C PRO A 52 4.35 -25.95 -7.24
N THR A 53 3.38 -25.05 -7.42
CA THR A 53 3.30 -24.10 -8.53
C THR A 53 4.35 -22.98 -8.47
N GLY A 54 5.08 -22.84 -7.33
CA GLY A 54 6.04 -21.75 -7.11
C GLY A 54 5.41 -20.44 -6.61
N VAL A 55 4.07 -20.31 -6.67
CA VAL A 55 3.33 -19.16 -6.12
C VAL A 55 2.64 -19.60 -4.83
N PRO A 56 3.08 -19.12 -3.65
CA PRO A 56 2.52 -19.57 -2.36
C PRO A 56 1.11 -19.00 -2.13
N ILE A 57 0.30 -19.74 -1.38
CA ILE A 57 -0.95 -19.21 -0.82
C ILE A 57 -0.60 -18.42 0.44
N THR A 58 -0.97 -17.15 0.51
CA THR A 58 -0.64 -16.24 1.61
C THR A 58 -1.86 -15.50 2.12
N ILE A 59 -1.74 -14.87 3.29
CA ILE A 59 -2.71 -13.86 3.75
C ILE A 59 -2.21 -12.43 3.48
N GLN A 60 -1.25 -12.27 2.61
CA GLN A 60 -0.54 -11.01 2.39
C GLN A 60 -1.42 -9.89 1.84
N LEU A 61 -2.41 -10.23 0.97
CA LEU A 61 -3.36 -9.25 0.46
C LEU A 61 -4.23 -8.65 1.58
N PHE A 62 -4.54 -9.41 2.63
CA PHE A 62 -5.14 -8.86 3.84
C PHE A 62 -4.26 -7.76 4.44
N GLY A 63 -2.95 -7.99 4.59
CA GLY A 63 -2.02 -7.01 5.10
C GLY A 63 -1.96 -5.74 4.26
N ILE A 64 -1.87 -5.89 2.94
CA ILE A 64 -1.81 -4.77 1.98
C ILE A 64 -3.09 -3.91 2.05
N ALA A 65 -4.27 -4.55 2.00
CA ALA A 65 -5.54 -3.85 2.13
C ALA A 65 -5.70 -3.19 3.51
N LEU A 66 -5.27 -3.87 4.58
CA LEU A 66 -5.29 -3.34 5.95
C LEU A 66 -4.46 -2.06 6.06
N VAL A 67 -3.23 -2.07 5.55
CA VAL A 67 -2.32 -0.91 5.60
C VAL A 67 -2.94 0.28 4.85
N GLY A 68 -3.48 0.08 3.65
CA GLY A 68 -4.23 1.10 2.93
C GLY A 68 -5.42 1.61 3.74
N ALA A 69 -6.25 0.69 4.25
CA ALA A 69 -7.44 1.03 5.03
C ALA A 69 -7.13 1.75 6.35
N VAL A 70 -6.03 1.50 7.01
CA VAL A 70 -5.61 2.20 8.24
C VAL A 70 -4.97 3.53 7.93
N LEU A 71 -3.93 3.55 7.12
CA LEU A 71 -3.11 4.73 6.87
C LEU A 71 -3.74 5.74 5.90
N GLY A 72 -4.60 5.26 5.01
CA GLY A 72 -5.10 6.02 3.87
C GLY A 72 -4.20 5.89 2.63
N TRP A 73 -4.67 6.42 1.50
CA TRP A 73 -4.10 6.14 0.19
C TRP A 73 -2.60 6.53 0.03
N LYS A 74 -2.20 7.71 0.53
CA LYS A 74 -0.81 8.19 0.42
C LYS A 74 0.16 7.36 1.25
N MET A 75 -0.13 7.27 2.56
CA MET A 75 0.76 6.59 3.49
C MET A 75 0.73 5.08 3.30
N GLY A 76 -0.43 4.50 2.95
CA GLY A 76 -0.55 3.08 2.62
C GLY A 76 0.27 2.70 1.40
N PHE A 77 0.20 3.51 0.34
CA PHE A 77 1.06 3.36 -0.84
C PHE A 77 2.55 3.41 -0.46
N LEU A 78 2.95 4.45 0.30
CA LEU A 78 4.36 4.63 0.70
C LEU A 78 4.86 3.49 1.60
N ALA A 79 4.06 3.04 2.57
CA ALA A 79 4.42 1.92 3.44
C ALA A 79 4.64 0.63 2.64
N THR A 80 3.79 0.38 1.66
CA THR A 80 3.92 -0.78 0.77
C THR A 80 5.14 -0.68 -0.14
N VAL A 81 5.43 0.50 -0.68
CA VAL A 81 6.66 0.74 -1.47
C VAL A 81 7.90 0.55 -0.62
N VAL A 82 7.94 1.10 0.60
CA VAL A 82 9.07 0.92 1.53
C VAL A 82 9.25 -0.58 1.86
N TYR A 83 8.18 -1.30 2.13
CA TYR A 83 8.23 -2.75 2.36
C TYR A 83 8.84 -3.50 1.16
N ILE A 84 8.42 -3.18 -0.08
CA ILE A 84 8.95 -3.79 -1.30
C ILE A 84 10.45 -3.45 -1.47
N LEU A 85 10.85 -2.20 -1.23
CA LEU A 85 12.24 -1.78 -1.34
C LEU A 85 13.14 -2.51 -0.33
N ILE A 86 12.68 -2.66 0.92
CA ILE A 86 13.38 -3.44 1.95
C ILE A 86 13.58 -4.89 1.48
N GLY A 87 12.55 -5.51 0.91
CA GLY A 87 12.65 -6.84 0.35
C GLY A 87 13.56 -6.92 -0.88
N ALA A 88 13.50 -5.93 -1.77
CA ALA A 88 14.31 -5.89 -2.99
C ALA A 88 15.82 -5.81 -2.72
N VAL A 89 16.24 -5.10 -1.67
CA VAL A 89 17.65 -5.04 -1.26
C VAL A 89 18.17 -6.30 -0.56
N GLY A 90 17.30 -7.31 -0.36
CA GLY A 90 17.70 -8.64 0.11
C GLY A 90 17.28 -8.98 1.54
N LEU A 91 16.55 -8.10 2.26
CA LEU A 91 16.03 -8.49 3.56
C LEU A 91 14.93 -9.56 3.41
N PRO A 92 14.84 -10.56 4.31
CA PRO A 92 13.92 -11.69 4.22
C PRO A 92 12.49 -11.31 4.69
N VAL A 93 11.89 -10.33 4.01
CA VAL A 93 10.59 -9.74 4.39
C VAL A 93 9.42 -10.30 3.59
N PHE A 94 9.66 -10.94 2.44
CA PHE A 94 8.61 -11.59 1.66
C PHE A 94 8.25 -12.97 2.22
N SER A 95 7.18 -13.57 1.69
CA SER A 95 6.70 -14.88 2.15
C SER A 95 7.82 -15.93 2.13
N ASN A 96 7.77 -16.87 3.10
CA ASN A 96 8.80 -17.90 3.32
C ASN A 96 10.21 -17.31 3.55
N PHE A 97 10.31 -16.16 4.22
CA PHE A 97 11.56 -15.47 4.49
C PHE A 97 12.40 -15.17 3.25
N GLN A 98 11.75 -14.98 2.10
CA GLN A 98 12.43 -14.61 0.87
C GLN A 98 12.74 -13.12 0.82
N GLY A 99 13.76 -12.78 0.03
CA GLY A 99 14.20 -11.43 -0.25
C GLY A 99 15.10 -11.38 -1.46
N GLY A 100 15.43 -10.16 -1.89
CA GLY A 100 16.28 -9.92 -3.05
C GLY A 100 15.50 -9.65 -4.34
N PHE A 101 16.17 -9.01 -5.28
CA PHE A 101 15.60 -8.66 -6.58
C PHE A 101 15.11 -9.89 -7.38
N ALA A 102 15.71 -11.06 -7.15
CA ALA A 102 15.30 -12.30 -7.78
C ALA A 102 13.82 -12.67 -7.52
N VAL A 103 13.29 -12.33 -6.34
CA VAL A 103 11.87 -12.55 -6.01
C VAL A 103 10.97 -11.66 -6.89
N LEU A 104 11.36 -10.41 -7.12
CA LEU A 104 10.63 -9.49 -8.00
C LEU A 104 10.71 -9.89 -9.48
N ALA A 105 11.82 -10.47 -9.88
CA ALA A 105 12.00 -11.00 -11.23
C ALA A 105 11.35 -12.38 -11.41
N GLY A 106 11.00 -13.08 -10.33
CA GLY A 106 10.38 -14.40 -10.31
C GLY A 106 8.87 -14.40 -10.55
N MET A 107 8.25 -15.58 -10.44
CA MET A 107 6.81 -15.79 -10.72
C MET A 107 5.89 -14.95 -9.82
N THR A 108 6.33 -14.59 -8.63
CA THR A 108 5.55 -13.79 -7.66
C THR A 108 5.70 -12.28 -7.84
N GLY A 109 6.66 -11.83 -8.64
CA GLY A 109 6.99 -10.40 -8.75
C GLY A 109 5.86 -9.53 -9.24
N GLY A 110 5.03 -10.01 -10.18
CA GLY A 110 3.87 -9.27 -10.68
C GLY A 110 2.83 -8.98 -9.60
N TYR A 111 2.62 -9.93 -8.68
CA TYR A 111 1.78 -9.72 -7.50
C TYR A 111 2.38 -8.62 -6.62
N ILE A 112 3.68 -8.71 -6.30
CA ILE A 112 4.40 -7.76 -5.45
C ILE A 112 4.33 -6.34 -6.03
N LEU A 113 4.56 -6.19 -7.33
CA LEU A 113 4.49 -4.89 -8.01
C LEU A 113 3.07 -4.31 -8.07
N GLY A 114 2.05 -5.14 -7.98
CA GLY A 114 0.65 -4.71 -7.88
C GLY A 114 0.23 -4.19 -6.50
N TRP A 115 0.91 -4.57 -5.42
CA TRP A 115 0.51 -4.22 -4.04
C TRP A 115 0.39 -2.73 -3.75
N PRO A 116 1.29 -1.83 -4.22
CA PRO A 116 1.15 -0.40 -3.99
C PRO A 116 -0.16 0.16 -4.54
N VAL A 117 -0.60 -0.33 -5.71
CA VAL A 117 -1.89 0.07 -6.30
C VAL A 117 -3.05 -0.42 -5.44
N MET A 118 -3.00 -1.65 -4.94
CA MET A 118 -4.03 -2.18 -4.04
C MET A 118 -4.08 -1.39 -2.73
N ALA A 119 -2.93 -1.08 -2.11
CA ALA A 119 -2.86 -0.27 -0.89
C ALA A 119 -3.42 1.14 -1.11
N LEU A 120 -3.12 1.75 -2.26
CA LEU A 120 -3.66 3.04 -2.66
C LEU A 120 -5.19 2.99 -2.75
N LEU A 121 -5.74 2.05 -3.51
CA LEU A 121 -7.19 1.92 -3.71
C LEU A 121 -7.91 1.60 -2.41
N SER A 122 -7.36 0.71 -1.58
CA SER A 122 -7.91 0.37 -0.26
C SER A 122 -7.88 1.55 0.73
N GLY A 123 -7.03 2.55 0.47
CA GLY A 123 -6.88 3.74 1.30
C GLY A 123 -7.75 4.92 0.88
N ILE A 124 -8.42 4.87 -0.28
CA ILE A 124 -9.33 5.92 -0.74
C ILE A 124 -10.57 5.93 0.14
N ARG A 125 -10.94 7.11 0.66
CA ARG A 125 -12.06 7.29 1.58
C ARG A 125 -13.06 8.29 1.04
N PRO A 126 -14.22 7.81 0.60
CA PRO A 126 -15.33 8.70 0.27
C PRO A 126 -15.83 9.43 1.53
N THR A 127 -16.29 10.67 1.35
CA THR A 127 -16.79 11.51 2.45
C THR A 127 -18.28 11.81 2.32
N TRP A 128 -19.06 10.84 1.85
CA TRP A 128 -20.50 10.99 1.71
C TRP A 128 -21.24 10.88 3.05
N LYS A 129 -22.47 11.38 3.10
CA LYS A 129 -23.30 11.36 4.32
C LYS A 129 -23.59 9.95 4.86
N SER A 130 -23.69 8.96 3.98
CA SER A 130 -23.97 7.56 4.34
C SER A 130 -22.69 6.82 4.71
N LYS A 131 -22.55 6.40 5.96
CA LYS A 131 -21.42 5.59 6.44
C LYS A 131 -21.36 4.22 5.77
N THR A 132 -22.54 3.61 5.51
CA THR A 132 -22.64 2.31 4.84
C THR A 132 -22.18 2.41 3.38
N LEU A 133 -22.57 3.47 2.67
CA LEU A 133 -22.15 3.70 1.29
C LEU A 133 -20.63 3.93 1.21
N ASN A 134 -20.08 4.70 2.14
CA ASN A 134 -18.63 4.93 2.20
C ASN A 134 -17.87 3.60 2.40
N LEU A 135 -18.31 2.75 3.32
CA LEU A 135 -17.72 1.44 3.55
C LEU A 135 -17.85 0.53 2.32
N ALA A 136 -19.02 0.50 1.68
CA ALA A 136 -19.25 -0.29 0.48
C ALA A 136 -18.30 0.12 -0.66
N VAL A 137 -18.14 1.42 -0.90
CA VAL A 137 -17.22 1.91 -1.93
C VAL A 137 -15.76 1.62 -1.57
N MET A 138 -15.36 1.75 -0.31
CA MET A 138 -14.02 1.34 0.13
C MET A 138 -13.75 -0.14 -0.16
N ILE A 139 -14.72 -1.02 0.13
CA ILE A 139 -14.62 -2.44 -0.16
C ILE A 139 -14.52 -2.69 -1.67
N LEU A 140 -15.34 -2.04 -2.48
CA LEU A 140 -15.30 -2.18 -3.94
C LEU A 140 -13.95 -1.72 -4.53
N LEU A 141 -13.40 -0.61 -4.05
CA LEU A 141 -12.08 -0.13 -4.47
C LEU A 141 -10.96 -1.10 -4.05
N ALA A 142 -11.04 -1.64 -2.84
CA ALA A 142 -10.07 -2.63 -2.36
C ALA A 142 -10.14 -3.93 -3.18
N LEU A 143 -11.34 -4.42 -3.51
CA LEU A 143 -11.54 -5.57 -4.39
C LEU A 143 -11.03 -5.30 -5.81
N ALA A 144 -11.23 -4.09 -6.35
CA ALA A 144 -10.65 -3.70 -7.62
C ALA A 144 -9.11 -3.71 -7.57
N GLY A 145 -8.52 -3.25 -6.48
CA GLY A 145 -7.07 -3.34 -6.24
C GLY A 145 -6.57 -4.79 -6.14
N MET A 146 -7.33 -5.66 -5.45
CA MET A 146 -7.05 -7.09 -5.41
C MET A 146 -7.06 -7.71 -6.82
N MET A 147 -8.09 -7.44 -7.61
CA MET A 147 -8.18 -7.95 -8.99
C MET A 147 -7.01 -7.45 -9.86
N PHE A 148 -6.55 -6.21 -9.65
CA PHE A 148 -5.38 -5.68 -10.31
C PHE A 148 -4.11 -6.47 -9.94
N VAL A 149 -3.93 -6.81 -8.66
CA VAL A 149 -2.80 -7.64 -8.19
C VAL A 149 -2.85 -9.02 -8.82
N GLU A 150 -4.01 -9.68 -8.82
CA GLU A 150 -4.18 -11.01 -9.44
C GLU A 150 -3.86 -10.98 -10.93
N PHE A 151 -4.32 -9.95 -11.64
CA PHE A 151 -4.04 -9.79 -13.06
C PHE A 151 -2.54 -9.57 -13.33
N THR A 152 -1.88 -8.64 -12.63
CA THR A 152 -0.44 -8.36 -12.84
C THR A 152 0.43 -9.57 -12.46
N GLY A 153 0.03 -10.28 -11.41
CA GLY A 153 0.66 -11.53 -11.01
C GLY A 153 0.53 -12.62 -12.07
N ALA A 154 -0.68 -12.86 -12.55
CA ALA A 154 -0.94 -13.86 -13.58
C ALA A 154 -0.19 -13.56 -14.90
N VAL A 155 -0.10 -12.28 -15.28
CA VAL A 155 0.67 -11.85 -16.47
C VAL A 155 2.15 -12.17 -16.32
N GLN A 156 2.76 -11.86 -15.18
CA GLN A 156 4.18 -12.20 -14.98
C GLN A 156 4.40 -13.69 -14.86
N TRP A 157 3.54 -14.39 -14.13
CA TRP A 157 3.62 -15.85 -14.02
C TRP A 157 3.52 -16.54 -15.39
N SER A 158 2.56 -16.16 -16.25
CA SER A 158 2.42 -16.75 -17.59
C SER A 158 3.64 -16.53 -18.48
N ARG A 159 4.37 -15.43 -18.30
CA ARG A 159 5.60 -15.16 -19.05
C ARG A 159 6.78 -16.04 -18.63
N LEU A 160 6.78 -16.50 -17.38
CA LEU A 160 7.88 -17.28 -16.80
C LEU A 160 7.60 -18.78 -16.73
N ALA A 161 6.33 -19.18 -16.73
CA ALA A 161 5.91 -20.58 -16.62
C ALA A 161 5.99 -21.39 -17.95
N GLY A 162 6.47 -20.77 -19.03
CA GLY A 162 6.74 -21.42 -20.32
C GLY A 162 5.51 -21.99 -21.03
N ASP A 163 4.99 -23.11 -20.55
CA ASP A 163 3.93 -23.88 -21.23
C ASP A 163 2.51 -23.51 -20.80
N GLN A 164 2.35 -22.61 -19.82
CA GLN A 164 1.02 -22.25 -19.30
C GLN A 164 0.50 -20.96 -19.94
N SER A 165 -0.67 -21.05 -20.57
CA SER A 165 -1.34 -19.87 -21.11
C SER A 165 -1.84 -18.94 -19.99
N LEU A 166 -1.93 -17.63 -20.27
CA LEU A 166 -2.49 -16.66 -19.34
C LEU A 166 -3.89 -17.03 -18.88
N SER A 167 -4.74 -17.56 -19.79
CA SER A 167 -6.09 -18.00 -19.48
C SER A 167 -6.12 -19.18 -18.50
N ALA A 168 -5.19 -20.13 -18.61
CA ALA A 168 -5.09 -21.25 -17.68
C ALA A 168 -4.68 -20.79 -16.28
N ILE A 169 -3.69 -19.87 -16.18
CA ILE A 169 -3.27 -19.29 -14.91
C ILE A 169 -4.39 -18.45 -14.29
N MET A 170 -5.09 -17.63 -15.06
CA MET A 170 -6.24 -16.87 -14.58
C MET A 170 -7.36 -17.78 -14.07
N ALA A 171 -7.67 -18.88 -14.76
CA ALA A 171 -8.64 -19.87 -14.31
C ALA A 171 -8.20 -20.54 -12.99
N TYR A 172 -6.91 -20.86 -12.85
CA TYR A 172 -6.36 -21.39 -11.60
C TYR A 172 -6.48 -20.36 -10.46
N SER A 173 -6.09 -19.11 -10.71
CA SER A 173 -6.18 -18.03 -9.71
C SER A 173 -7.62 -17.79 -9.27
N PHE A 174 -8.59 -17.89 -10.20
CA PHE A 174 -10.00 -17.73 -9.91
C PHE A 174 -10.51 -18.77 -8.90
N VAL A 175 -9.98 -19.97 -8.92
CA VAL A 175 -10.36 -21.04 -7.98
C VAL A 175 -9.52 -21.02 -6.71
N ALA A 176 -8.20 -20.85 -6.84
CA ALA A 176 -7.27 -21.05 -5.74
C ALA A 176 -7.05 -19.79 -4.89
N PHE A 177 -7.03 -18.59 -5.50
CA PHE A 177 -6.64 -17.36 -4.80
C PHE A 177 -7.81 -16.40 -4.59
N ILE A 178 -8.57 -16.06 -5.64
CA ILE A 178 -9.58 -15.00 -5.60
C ILE A 178 -10.64 -15.18 -4.51
N PRO A 179 -11.24 -16.35 -4.28
CA PRO A 179 -12.28 -16.49 -3.25
C PRO A 179 -11.75 -16.16 -1.84
N LYS A 180 -10.57 -16.69 -1.52
CA LYS A 180 -9.90 -16.43 -0.25
C LYS A 180 -9.51 -14.96 -0.12
N ASP A 181 -8.88 -14.39 -1.15
CA ASP A 181 -8.36 -13.03 -1.11
C ASP A 181 -9.47 -11.99 -1.12
N ALA A 182 -10.63 -12.28 -1.74
CA ALA A 182 -11.81 -11.43 -1.64
C ALA A 182 -12.33 -11.33 -0.21
N VAL A 183 -12.48 -12.48 0.47
CA VAL A 183 -12.91 -12.51 1.88
C VAL A 183 -11.91 -11.76 2.76
N LEU A 184 -10.61 -12.04 2.60
CA LEU A 184 -9.54 -11.39 3.36
C LEU A 184 -9.49 -9.87 3.10
N THR A 185 -9.68 -9.43 1.87
CA THR A 185 -9.71 -8.02 1.51
C THR A 185 -10.88 -7.29 2.17
N VAL A 186 -12.08 -7.88 2.15
CA VAL A 186 -13.26 -7.32 2.83
C VAL A 186 -13.02 -7.20 4.34
N LEU A 187 -12.52 -8.26 4.96
CA LEU A 187 -12.17 -8.26 6.39
C LEU A 187 -11.12 -7.20 6.71
N ALA A 188 -10.08 -7.05 5.88
CA ALA A 188 -9.04 -6.06 6.05
C ALA A 188 -9.58 -4.62 6.04
N VAL A 189 -10.50 -4.29 5.14
CA VAL A 189 -11.13 -2.96 5.09
C VAL A 189 -11.98 -2.72 6.32
N ILE A 190 -12.78 -3.70 6.77
CA ILE A 190 -13.61 -3.60 7.98
C ILE A 190 -12.73 -3.38 9.21
N VAL A 191 -11.75 -4.24 9.43
CA VAL A 191 -10.81 -4.16 10.57
C VAL A 191 -9.99 -2.88 10.50
N GLY A 192 -9.46 -2.53 9.32
CA GLY A 192 -8.67 -1.33 9.11
C GLY A 192 -9.44 -0.04 9.43
N THR A 193 -10.72 0.04 9.07
CA THR A 193 -11.56 1.19 9.43
C THR A 193 -11.81 1.29 10.95
N GLN A 194 -11.86 0.16 11.65
CA GLN A 194 -12.00 0.14 13.11
C GLN A 194 -10.70 0.57 13.80
N ILE A 195 -9.56 0.05 13.35
CA ILE A 195 -8.23 0.43 13.88
C ILE A 195 -7.93 1.91 13.64
N ARG A 196 -8.31 2.44 12.49
CA ARG A 196 -8.07 3.86 12.18
C ARG A 196 -8.80 4.81 13.14
N ARG A 197 -10.04 4.50 13.55
CA ARG A 197 -10.86 5.39 14.38
C ARG A 197 -10.14 5.89 15.65
N PRO A 198 -9.57 5.03 16.50
CA PRO A 198 -8.80 5.48 17.66
C PRO A 198 -7.53 6.24 17.28
N LEU A 199 -6.85 5.89 16.18
CA LEU A 199 -5.65 6.60 15.74
C LEU A 199 -5.94 8.04 15.30
N VAL A 200 -7.06 8.28 14.62
CA VAL A 200 -7.52 9.63 14.27
C VAL A 200 -7.91 10.40 15.53
N ARG A 201 -8.64 9.79 16.49
CA ARG A 201 -9.00 10.43 17.75
C ARG A 201 -7.79 10.82 18.60
N ALA A 202 -6.74 10.02 18.56
CA ALA A 202 -5.48 10.28 19.26
C ALA A 202 -4.56 11.26 18.50
N GLY A 203 -4.97 11.79 17.34
CA GLY A 203 -4.21 12.74 16.53
C GLY A 203 -3.01 12.16 15.79
N TYR A 204 -2.95 10.83 15.63
CA TYR A 204 -1.88 10.17 14.86
C TYR A 204 -2.14 10.18 13.35
N LEU A 205 -3.40 10.26 12.93
CA LEU A 205 -3.85 10.28 11.52
C LEU A 205 -4.87 11.41 11.33
N GLU A 206 -4.94 11.92 10.08
CA GLU A 206 -5.94 12.89 9.63
C GLU A 206 -7.22 12.21 9.12
#